data_e2717d9f05ebf0ba2cd193933d7d0d1e
#
_entry.id   e2717d9f05ebf0ba2cd193933d7d0d1e
#
_cell.length_a   1.000
_cell.length_b   1.000
_cell.length_c   1.000
_cell.angle_alpha   90.00
_cell.angle_beta   90.00
_cell.angle_gamma   90.00
#
_symmetry.space_group_name_H-M   'P 1'
#
loop_
_entity.id
_entity.type
_entity.pdbx_description
1 polymer ?
#
loop_
_entity_poly.entity_id
_entity_poly.type
_entity_poly.pdbx_seq_one_letter_code
_entity_poly.pdbx_strand_id
1 'polypeptide(L)'
;MDWVRTVNNAIEFMENHLTENITLVDISKNVNISAYHFQQAFTLLAGITPSDYLRKRRLSQAGSEIAAGERVIDVALKYCYETPESFTKAFTRFHGFSPIQVRKGSAVKFMNRFSVQIKIDGGCIMEYKIEKWEAMELLVHTKEFHCETSDKEIPKFWDEYYANEELRKVPGYLGVCAQQKSDSDVFKYGIGCKASDVSGVPAGFEILHIPEYTWAVFKCVGPAGPAIQSTWDKIYREWLPVADYEQLHDYDIENYLPGDPAAADYVSEICIPVRKK
;
A
#
# COMPACT_ATOMS: atom_id res chain seq x y z
N MET A 1 11.26 4.46 -12.97
CA MET A 1 10.41 3.23 -12.99
C MET A 1 9.05 3.59 -13.59
N ASP A 2 8.52 2.75 -14.47
CA ASP A 2 7.17 2.94 -15.05
C ASP A 2 6.16 2.12 -14.25
N TRP A 3 5.47 2.77 -13.33
CA TRP A 3 4.49 2.14 -12.45
C TRP A 3 3.30 1.51 -13.19
N VAL A 4 2.88 2.13 -14.30
CA VAL A 4 1.79 1.55 -15.12
C VAL A 4 2.21 0.22 -15.71
N ARG A 5 3.41 0.17 -16.26
CA ARG A 5 3.99 -1.07 -16.78
C ARG A 5 4.18 -2.10 -15.68
N THR A 6 4.68 -1.68 -14.52
CA THR A 6 4.90 -2.55 -13.36
C THR A 6 3.60 -3.18 -12.86
N VAL A 7 2.54 -2.38 -12.69
CA VAL A 7 1.22 -2.89 -12.27
C VAL A 7 0.62 -3.82 -13.32
N ASN A 8 0.75 -3.50 -14.61
CA ASN A 8 0.25 -4.36 -15.68
C ASN A 8 1.02 -5.69 -15.76
N ASN A 9 2.34 -5.70 -15.55
CA ASN A 9 3.13 -6.93 -15.46
C ASN A 9 2.70 -7.80 -14.27
N ALA A 10 2.42 -7.18 -13.13
CA ALA A 10 1.90 -7.89 -11.96
C ALA A 10 0.50 -8.48 -12.21
N ILE A 11 -0.38 -7.75 -12.90
CA ILE A 11 -1.69 -8.26 -13.32
C ILE A 11 -1.51 -9.48 -14.25
N GLU A 12 -0.59 -9.41 -15.19
CA GLU A 12 -0.29 -10.54 -16.08
C GLU A 12 0.24 -11.75 -15.31
N PHE A 13 1.14 -11.53 -14.36
CA PHE A 13 1.63 -12.59 -13.49
C PHE A 13 0.48 -13.23 -12.69
N MET A 14 -0.37 -12.44 -12.05
CA MET A 14 -1.52 -12.95 -11.29
C MET A 14 -2.49 -13.75 -12.17
N GLU A 15 -2.78 -13.30 -13.39
CA GLU A 15 -3.68 -14.00 -14.32
C GLU A 15 -3.12 -15.35 -14.75
N ASN A 16 -1.81 -15.45 -14.94
CA ASN A 16 -1.15 -16.70 -15.33
C ASN A 16 -1.06 -17.71 -14.16
N HIS A 17 -1.24 -17.24 -12.91
CA HIS A 17 -1.10 -18.05 -11.70
C HIS A 17 -2.38 -18.10 -10.85
N LEU A 18 -3.57 -17.95 -11.46
CA LEU A 18 -4.85 -17.96 -10.74
C LEU A 18 -5.10 -19.24 -9.94
N THR A 19 -4.57 -20.36 -10.41
CA THR A 19 -4.74 -21.68 -9.79
C THR A 19 -3.58 -22.09 -8.88
N GLU A 20 -2.63 -21.20 -8.63
CA GLU A 20 -1.48 -21.42 -7.78
C GLU A 20 -1.58 -20.60 -6.49
N ASN A 21 -1.01 -21.10 -5.41
CA ASN A 21 -1.03 -20.41 -4.12
C ASN A 21 0.03 -19.31 -4.06
N ILE A 22 -0.12 -18.28 -4.90
CA ILE A 22 0.75 -17.11 -4.92
C ILE A 22 0.34 -16.09 -3.84
N THR A 23 1.34 -15.45 -3.25
CA THR A 23 1.22 -14.43 -2.21
C THR A 23 1.54 -13.04 -2.75
N LEU A 24 1.27 -12.00 -1.95
CA LEU A 24 1.71 -10.62 -2.25
C LEU A 24 3.23 -10.54 -2.47
N VAL A 25 3.99 -11.31 -1.68
CA VAL A 25 5.45 -11.38 -1.78
C VAL A 25 5.89 -11.96 -3.13
N ASP A 26 5.25 -13.01 -3.60
CA ASP A 26 5.57 -13.61 -4.90
C ASP A 26 5.29 -12.64 -6.06
N ILE A 27 4.16 -11.91 -5.98
CA ILE A 27 3.79 -10.92 -6.97
C ILE A 27 4.80 -9.76 -6.99
N SER A 28 5.15 -9.23 -5.82
CA SER A 28 6.07 -8.10 -5.68
C SER A 28 7.50 -8.46 -6.12
N LYS A 29 7.96 -9.69 -5.84
CA LYS A 29 9.24 -10.23 -6.33
C LYS A 29 9.27 -10.30 -7.85
N ASN A 30 8.19 -10.73 -8.49
CA ASN A 30 8.12 -10.80 -9.94
C ASN A 30 8.35 -9.44 -10.63
N VAL A 31 7.96 -8.36 -9.96
CA VAL A 31 8.18 -6.99 -10.46
C VAL A 31 9.37 -6.26 -9.81
N ASN A 32 10.16 -6.95 -8.97
CA ASN A 32 11.35 -6.43 -8.30
C ASN A 32 11.09 -5.18 -7.42
N ILE A 33 9.99 -5.20 -6.68
CA ILE A 33 9.60 -4.12 -5.76
C ILE A 33 9.25 -4.75 -4.40
N SER A 34 9.38 -3.99 -3.31
CA SER A 34 8.90 -4.47 -2.02
C SER A 34 7.38 -4.63 -1.99
N ALA A 35 6.89 -5.54 -1.17
CA ALA A 35 5.48 -5.82 -1.03
C ALA A 35 4.68 -4.56 -0.64
N TYR A 36 5.21 -3.74 0.27
CA TYR A 36 4.59 -2.50 0.71
C TYR A 36 4.40 -1.50 -0.44
N HIS A 37 5.49 -1.11 -1.13
CA HIS A 37 5.40 -0.12 -2.22
C HIS A 37 4.62 -0.64 -3.41
N PHE A 38 4.74 -1.95 -3.70
CA PHE A 38 3.93 -2.58 -4.74
C PHE A 38 2.44 -2.51 -4.39
N GLN A 39 2.05 -2.87 -3.17
CA GLN A 39 0.65 -2.82 -2.75
C GLN A 39 0.11 -1.40 -2.77
N GLN A 40 0.87 -0.42 -2.28
CA GLN A 40 0.50 0.99 -2.30
C GLN A 40 0.26 1.46 -3.74
N ALA A 41 1.24 1.29 -4.62
CA ALA A 41 1.13 1.69 -6.03
C ALA A 41 -0.01 0.98 -6.76
N PHE A 42 -0.14 -0.33 -6.57
CA PHE A 42 -1.21 -1.12 -7.18
C PHE A 42 -2.58 -0.61 -6.72
N THR A 43 -2.77 -0.41 -5.41
CA THR A 43 -4.04 0.04 -4.85
C THR A 43 -4.42 1.44 -5.35
N LEU A 44 -3.45 2.37 -5.38
CA LEU A 44 -3.68 3.72 -5.89
C LEU A 44 -4.01 3.72 -7.38
N LEU A 45 -3.31 2.93 -8.19
CA LEU A 45 -3.50 2.93 -9.65
C LEU A 45 -4.69 2.10 -10.10
N ALA A 46 -4.95 0.95 -9.45
CA ALA A 46 -6.01 0.02 -9.81
C ALA A 46 -7.33 0.21 -9.03
N GLY A 47 -7.31 0.97 -7.91
CA GLY A 47 -8.47 1.17 -7.04
C GLY A 47 -8.89 -0.06 -6.24
N ILE A 48 -8.04 -1.09 -6.19
CA ILE A 48 -8.27 -2.37 -5.51
C ILE A 48 -6.93 -2.96 -5.08
N THR A 49 -6.87 -3.66 -3.96
CA THR A 49 -5.63 -4.30 -3.52
C THR A 49 -5.27 -5.51 -4.42
N PRO A 50 -3.97 -5.89 -4.53
CA PRO A 50 -3.55 -7.06 -5.29
C PRO A 50 -4.26 -8.35 -4.86
N SER A 51 -4.35 -8.59 -3.55
CA SER A 51 -5.01 -9.77 -2.99
C SER A 51 -6.51 -9.80 -3.27
N ASP A 52 -7.18 -8.64 -3.20
CA ASP A 52 -8.59 -8.52 -3.57
C ASP A 52 -8.82 -8.76 -5.07
N TYR A 53 -7.93 -8.26 -5.91
CA TYR A 53 -7.96 -8.52 -7.34
C TYR A 53 -7.85 -10.03 -7.62
N LEU A 54 -6.80 -10.67 -7.11
CA LEU A 54 -6.56 -12.10 -7.28
C LEU A 54 -7.75 -12.94 -6.80
N ARG A 55 -8.26 -12.64 -5.59
CA ARG A 55 -9.42 -13.33 -5.03
C ARG A 55 -10.67 -13.19 -5.90
N LYS A 56 -10.99 -11.97 -6.36
CA LYS A 56 -12.18 -11.72 -7.19
C LYS A 56 -12.05 -12.38 -8.57
N ARG A 57 -10.86 -12.40 -9.15
CA ARG A 57 -10.61 -13.09 -10.43
C ARG A 57 -10.80 -14.61 -10.29
N ARG A 58 -10.24 -15.21 -9.23
CA ARG A 58 -10.45 -16.63 -8.90
C ARG A 58 -11.94 -16.96 -8.75
N LEU A 59 -12.66 -16.18 -7.95
CA LEU A 59 -14.10 -16.40 -7.77
C LEU A 59 -14.91 -16.21 -9.05
N SER A 60 -14.53 -15.26 -9.89
CA SER A 60 -15.16 -15.03 -11.19
C SER A 60 -15.01 -16.25 -12.11
N GLN A 61 -13.81 -16.80 -12.23
CA GLN A 61 -13.54 -18.00 -13.01
C GLN A 61 -14.24 -19.24 -12.42
N ALA A 62 -14.17 -19.39 -11.09
CA ALA A 62 -14.89 -20.45 -10.39
C ALA A 62 -16.40 -20.44 -10.63
N GLY A 63 -17.01 -19.25 -10.70
CA GLY A 63 -18.41 -19.10 -11.02
C GLY A 63 -18.78 -19.61 -12.40
N SER A 64 -17.96 -19.32 -13.41
CA SER A 64 -18.14 -19.79 -14.77
C SER A 64 -18.00 -21.31 -14.87
N GLU A 65 -17.04 -21.91 -14.19
CA GLU A 65 -16.82 -23.36 -14.19
C GLU A 65 -17.97 -24.11 -13.47
N ILE A 66 -18.43 -23.60 -12.33
CA ILE A 66 -19.58 -24.18 -11.63
C ILE A 66 -20.86 -24.08 -12.44
N ALA A 67 -21.09 -22.95 -13.12
CA ALA A 67 -22.22 -22.78 -14.04
C ALA A 67 -22.15 -23.75 -15.24
N ALA A 68 -20.92 -24.09 -15.69
CA ALA A 68 -20.67 -25.11 -16.71
C ALA A 68 -20.84 -26.56 -16.22
N GLY A 69 -21.07 -26.77 -14.91
CA GLY A 69 -21.37 -28.08 -14.34
C GLY A 69 -20.22 -28.72 -13.55
N GLU A 70 -19.07 -28.06 -13.41
CA GLU A 70 -17.95 -28.58 -12.65
C GLU A 70 -18.31 -28.79 -11.18
N ARG A 71 -17.63 -29.75 -10.52
CA ARG A 71 -17.90 -30.08 -9.11
C ARG A 71 -17.34 -28.98 -8.19
N VAL A 72 -18.19 -28.48 -7.28
CA VAL A 72 -17.85 -27.39 -6.37
C VAL A 72 -16.56 -27.63 -5.60
N ILE A 73 -16.32 -28.85 -5.13
CA ILE A 73 -15.12 -29.20 -4.35
C ILE A 73 -13.86 -29.12 -5.20
N ASP A 74 -13.92 -29.60 -6.46
CA ASP A 74 -12.77 -29.60 -7.35
C ASP A 74 -12.41 -28.17 -7.77
N VAL A 75 -13.42 -27.34 -8.03
CA VAL A 75 -13.26 -25.92 -8.32
C VAL A 75 -12.69 -25.17 -7.12
N ALA A 76 -13.17 -25.46 -5.90
CA ALA A 76 -12.64 -24.84 -4.68
C ALA A 76 -11.15 -25.12 -4.50
N LEU A 77 -10.74 -26.39 -4.64
CA LEU A 77 -9.33 -26.79 -4.53
C LEU A 77 -8.49 -26.16 -5.67
N LYS A 78 -9.00 -26.15 -6.91
CA LYS A 78 -8.32 -25.54 -8.06
C LYS A 78 -7.97 -24.08 -7.83
N TYR A 79 -8.87 -23.33 -7.16
CA TYR A 79 -8.66 -21.91 -6.87
C TYR A 79 -8.10 -21.65 -5.46
N CYS A 80 -7.37 -22.64 -4.90
CA CYS A 80 -6.57 -22.52 -3.68
C CYS A 80 -7.40 -22.28 -2.40
N TYR A 81 -8.62 -22.80 -2.32
CA TYR A 81 -9.37 -22.81 -1.07
C TYR A 81 -9.15 -24.11 -0.33
N GLU A 82 -8.70 -24.00 0.91
CA GLU A 82 -8.39 -25.17 1.76
C GLU A 82 -9.65 -25.92 2.21
N THR A 83 -10.77 -25.20 2.39
CA THR A 83 -12.02 -25.80 2.84
C THR A 83 -13.20 -25.39 1.96
N PRO A 84 -14.16 -26.31 1.72
CA PRO A 84 -15.41 -25.99 0.99
C PRO A 84 -16.24 -24.89 1.66
N GLU A 85 -16.15 -24.74 2.98
CA GLU A 85 -16.88 -23.74 3.75
C GLU A 85 -16.31 -22.35 3.48
N SER A 86 -14.98 -22.20 3.53
CA SER A 86 -14.31 -20.93 3.22
C SER A 86 -14.58 -20.48 1.79
N PHE A 87 -14.52 -21.44 0.86
CA PHE A 87 -14.89 -21.19 -0.54
C PHE A 87 -16.35 -20.73 -0.67
N THR A 88 -17.29 -21.49 -0.11
CA THR A 88 -18.73 -21.19 -0.20
C THR A 88 -19.03 -19.81 0.36
N LYS A 89 -18.42 -19.42 1.48
CA LYS A 89 -18.58 -18.10 2.10
C LYS A 89 -18.05 -16.99 1.19
N ALA A 90 -16.85 -17.13 0.64
CA ALA A 90 -16.24 -16.17 -0.27
C ALA A 90 -17.03 -16.06 -1.58
N PHE A 91 -17.39 -17.21 -2.15
CA PHE A 91 -18.18 -17.32 -3.37
C PHE A 91 -19.54 -16.63 -3.26
N THR A 92 -20.29 -16.93 -2.18
CA THR A 92 -21.60 -16.32 -1.94
C THR A 92 -21.51 -14.82 -1.73
N ARG A 93 -20.47 -14.35 -1.03
CA ARG A 93 -20.22 -12.90 -0.86
C ARG A 93 -19.96 -12.21 -2.20
N PHE A 94 -19.23 -12.85 -3.10
CA PHE A 94 -18.90 -12.28 -4.41
C PHE A 94 -20.06 -12.34 -5.39
N HIS A 95 -20.68 -13.53 -5.58
CA HIS A 95 -21.73 -13.74 -6.57
C HIS A 95 -23.14 -13.31 -6.11
N GLY A 96 -23.39 -13.35 -4.78
CA GLY A 96 -24.72 -13.18 -4.20
C GLY A 96 -25.53 -14.46 -4.08
N PHE A 97 -25.06 -15.57 -4.65
CA PHE A 97 -25.66 -16.90 -4.63
C PHE A 97 -24.62 -17.95 -4.21
N SER A 98 -25.08 -19.02 -3.56
CA SER A 98 -24.21 -20.14 -3.24
C SER A 98 -23.79 -20.92 -4.50
N PRO A 99 -22.67 -21.67 -4.45
CA PRO A 99 -22.22 -22.51 -5.56
C PRO A 99 -23.31 -23.48 -6.05
N ILE A 100 -24.10 -24.04 -5.12
CA ILE A 100 -25.20 -24.97 -5.44
C ILE A 100 -26.33 -24.24 -6.19
N GLN A 101 -26.65 -23.02 -5.82
CA GLN A 101 -27.68 -22.22 -6.52
C GLN A 101 -27.23 -21.85 -7.92
N VAL A 102 -25.95 -21.48 -8.11
CA VAL A 102 -25.36 -21.22 -9.43
C VAL A 102 -25.44 -22.47 -10.30
N ARG A 103 -25.10 -23.63 -9.78
CA ARG A 103 -25.22 -24.91 -10.50
C ARG A 103 -26.66 -25.24 -10.90
N LYS A 104 -27.66 -24.71 -10.18
CA LYS A 104 -29.10 -24.82 -10.50
C LYS A 104 -29.61 -23.71 -11.43
N GLY A 105 -28.73 -22.87 -11.96
CA GLY A 105 -29.07 -21.84 -12.94
C GLY A 105 -29.14 -20.41 -12.41
N SER A 106 -28.73 -20.14 -11.16
CA SER A 106 -28.61 -18.75 -10.69
C SER A 106 -27.48 -18.02 -11.42
N ALA A 107 -27.62 -16.71 -11.58
CA ALA A 107 -26.66 -15.86 -12.26
C ALA A 107 -25.30 -15.81 -11.56
N VAL A 108 -24.24 -15.67 -12.32
CA VAL A 108 -22.86 -15.42 -11.84
C VAL A 108 -22.45 -13.99 -12.14
N LYS A 109 -21.66 -13.41 -11.24
CA LYS A 109 -20.94 -12.16 -11.51
C LYS A 109 -19.63 -12.47 -12.21
N PHE A 110 -19.28 -11.66 -13.18
CA PHE A 110 -18.04 -11.80 -13.91
C PHE A 110 -17.18 -10.54 -13.74
N MET A 111 -15.93 -10.73 -13.35
CA MET A 111 -14.92 -9.69 -13.31
C MET A 111 -13.90 -9.97 -14.42
N ASN A 112 -13.79 -9.06 -15.38
CA ASN A 112 -12.78 -9.14 -16.43
C ASN A 112 -11.37 -8.91 -15.86
N ARG A 113 -10.35 -9.48 -16.51
CA ARG A 113 -9.01 -8.93 -16.43
C ARG A 113 -9.07 -7.48 -16.88
N PHE A 114 -8.41 -6.60 -16.15
CA PHE A 114 -8.23 -5.21 -16.57
C PHE A 114 -6.75 -4.89 -16.77
N SER A 115 -6.46 -3.79 -17.43
CA SER A 115 -5.16 -3.16 -17.50
C SER A 115 -5.25 -1.74 -16.98
N VAL A 116 -4.21 -1.28 -16.30
CA VAL A 116 -4.12 0.10 -15.86
C VAL A 116 -3.61 0.96 -17.00
N GLN A 117 -4.29 2.07 -17.23
CA GLN A 117 -3.88 3.14 -18.14
C GLN A 117 -4.05 4.46 -17.41
N ILE A 118 -3.04 5.30 -17.43
CA ILE A 118 -3.17 6.66 -16.89
C ILE A 118 -3.66 7.55 -18.03
N LYS A 119 -4.80 8.19 -17.81
CA LYS A 119 -5.28 9.26 -18.64
C LYS A 119 -5.01 10.57 -17.90
N ILE A 120 -4.18 11.41 -18.46
CA ILE A 120 -3.88 12.74 -17.90
C ILE A 120 -4.91 13.69 -18.47
N ASP A 121 -5.92 14.03 -17.69
CA ASP A 121 -6.95 15.01 -18.03
C ASP A 121 -6.64 16.35 -17.33
N GLY A 122 -5.74 17.12 -17.90
CA GLY A 122 -5.36 18.45 -17.39
C GLY A 122 -4.22 18.42 -16.36
N GLY A 123 -3.45 19.49 -16.28
CA GLY A 123 -2.34 19.61 -15.33
C GLY A 123 -2.84 19.96 -13.93
N CYS A 124 -2.58 19.12 -12.97
CA CYS A 124 -2.70 19.48 -11.56
C CYS A 124 -1.47 20.27 -11.13
N ILE A 125 -1.66 21.36 -10.39
CA ILE A 125 -0.54 22.08 -9.78
C ILE A 125 -0.15 21.32 -8.51
N MET A 126 1.08 20.78 -8.50
CA MET A 126 1.67 20.13 -7.34
C MET A 126 2.89 20.93 -6.89
N GLU A 127 2.91 21.35 -5.63
CA GLU A 127 4.08 21.98 -5.02
C GLU A 127 5.03 20.89 -4.52
N TYR A 128 6.22 20.83 -5.07
CA TYR A 128 7.29 19.96 -4.57
C TYR A 128 8.65 20.63 -4.72
N LYS A 129 9.63 20.13 -3.97
CA LYS A 129 11.04 20.56 -4.05
C LYS A 129 11.94 19.34 -4.07
N ILE A 130 13.09 19.46 -4.72
CA ILE A 130 14.14 18.45 -4.68
C ILE A 130 15.25 19.00 -3.79
N GLU A 131 15.56 18.25 -2.73
CA GLU A 131 16.55 18.62 -1.74
C GLU A 131 17.52 17.47 -1.48
N LYS A 132 18.77 17.80 -1.24
CA LYS A 132 19.74 16.84 -0.74
C LYS A 132 19.79 16.96 0.78
N TRP A 133 19.46 15.87 1.46
CA TRP A 133 19.57 15.78 2.92
C TRP A 133 20.77 14.93 3.28
N GLU A 134 21.61 15.45 4.18
CA GLU A 134 22.70 14.71 4.81
C GLU A 134 22.12 13.52 5.60
N ALA A 135 22.97 12.55 5.89
CA ALA A 135 22.60 11.44 6.77
C ALA A 135 22.08 11.98 8.11
N MET A 136 20.97 11.41 8.58
CA MET A 136 20.33 11.86 9.82
C MET A 136 19.89 10.68 10.69
N GLU A 137 19.70 10.96 11.95
CA GLU A 137 19.17 10.01 12.92
C GLU A 137 17.78 10.43 13.34
N LEU A 138 16.85 9.49 13.29
CA LEU A 138 15.49 9.66 13.75
C LEU A 138 15.28 8.84 15.02
N LEU A 139 14.65 9.43 16.02
CA LEU A 139 14.22 8.75 17.23
C LEU A 139 12.76 8.35 17.05
N VAL A 140 12.50 7.05 16.98
CA VAL A 140 11.18 6.53 16.60
C VAL A 140 10.71 5.43 17.55
N HIS A 141 9.41 5.44 17.84
CA HIS A 141 8.68 4.31 18.41
C HIS A 141 8.12 3.50 17.25
N THR A 142 8.53 2.24 17.11
CA THR A 142 8.23 1.43 15.93
C THR A 142 7.28 0.28 16.23
N LYS A 143 6.51 -0.10 15.22
CA LYS A 143 5.65 -1.29 15.21
C LYS A 143 5.70 -1.92 13.81
N GLU A 144 5.53 -3.24 13.75
CA GLU A 144 5.41 -3.97 12.50
C GLU A 144 3.95 -4.03 12.04
N PHE A 145 3.75 -3.87 10.74
CA PHE A 145 2.43 -3.88 10.11
C PHE A 145 2.43 -4.79 8.88
N HIS A 146 1.34 -5.52 8.70
CA HIS A 146 1.09 -6.21 7.44
C HIS A 146 0.63 -5.24 6.37
N CYS A 147 1.15 -5.37 5.16
CA CYS A 147 0.80 -4.51 4.03
C CYS A 147 -0.72 -4.43 3.82
N GLU A 148 -1.45 -5.56 3.95
CA GLU A 148 -2.89 -5.62 3.67
C GLU A 148 -3.78 -4.89 4.68
N THR A 149 -3.31 -4.65 5.91
CA THR A 149 -4.12 -4.07 6.99
C THR A 149 -3.60 -2.72 7.48
N SER A 150 -2.43 -2.30 7.01
CA SER A 150 -1.73 -1.10 7.46
C SER A 150 -2.53 0.19 7.32
N ASP A 151 -3.36 0.30 6.28
CA ASP A 151 -4.25 1.44 6.05
C ASP A 151 -5.23 1.70 7.21
N LYS A 152 -5.59 0.66 7.96
CA LYS A 152 -6.51 0.71 9.12
C LYS A 152 -5.79 0.70 10.45
N GLU A 153 -4.58 0.15 10.48
CA GLU A 153 -3.82 -0.05 11.72
C GLU A 153 -2.89 1.12 12.03
N ILE A 154 -2.28 1.75 11.03
CA ILE A 154 -1.41 2.92 11.23
C ILE A 154 -2.15 4.10 11.87
N PRO A 155 -3.38 4.48 11.44
CA PRO A 155 -4.13 5.53 12.15
C PRO A 155 -4.35 5.23 13.63
N LYS A 156 -4.66 3.98 13.99
CA LYS A 156 -4.83 3.57 15.40
C LYS A 156 -3.51 3.63 16.17
N PHE A 157 -2.40 3.34 15.51
CA PHE A 157 -1.07 3.45 16.13
C PHE A 157 -0.72 4.90 16.45
N TRP A 158 -1.12 5.86 15.61
CA TRP A 158 -1.04 7.28 15.91
C TRP A 158 -1.90 7.66 17.11
N ASP A 159 -3.14 7.17 17.19
CA ASP A 159 -4.04 7.37 18.33
C ASP A 159 -3.44 6.79 19.63
N GLU A 160 -2.89 5.56 19.56
CA GLU A 160 -2.19 4.89 20.68
C GLU A 160 -0.99 5.72 21.15
N TYR A 161 -0.20 6.27 20.22
CA TYR A 161 0.98 7.08 20.51
C TYR A 161 0.62 8.33 21.31
N TYR A 162 -0.38 9.09 20.86
CA TYR A 162 -0.79 10.31 21.53
C TYR A 162 -1.59 10.09 22.82
N ALA A 163 -2.26 8.96 22.96
CA ALA A 163 -2.96 8.58 24.19
C ALA A 163 -2.00 8.14 25.30
N ASN A 164 -0.80 7.68 24.95
CA ASN A 164 0.19 7.19 25.92
C ASN A 164 1.05 8.34 26.45
N GLU A 165 1.00 8.57 27.79
CA GLU A 165 1.72 9.68 28.44
C GLU A 165 3.25 9.56 28.33
N GLU A 166 3.81 8.37 28.29
CA GLU A 166 5.25 8.16 28.15
C GLU A 166 5.73 8.37 26.72
N LEU A 167 4.98 7.85 25.73
CA LEU A 167 5.35 8.00 24.33
C LEU A 167 5.28 9.46 23.86
N ARG A 168 4.24 10.19 24.22
CA ARG A 168 4.06 11.59 23.81
C ARG A 168 5.07 12.58 24.43
N LYS A 169 5.95 12.13 25.34
CA LYS A 169 7.09 12.94 25.82
C LYS A 169 8.12 13.16 24.71
N VAL A 170 8.15 12.28 23.72
CA VAL A 170 8.93 12.46 22.48
C VAL A 170 8.00 13.11 21.45
N PRO A 171 8.41 14.19 20.77
CA PRO A 171 7.60 14.78 19.71
C PRO A 171 7.31 13.77 18.61
N GLY A 172 6.02 13.59 18.24
CA GLY A 172 5.59 12.67 17.19
C GLY A 172 5.20 13.44 15.93
N TYR A 173 6.14 14.10 15.28
CA TYR A 173 5.86 14.86 14.06
C TYR A 173 6.36 14.17 12.79
N LEU A 174 7.00 13.02 12.89
CA LEU A 174 7.39 12.19 11.76
C LEU A 174 6.67 10.85 11.79
N GLY A 175 6.09 10.47 10.66
CA GLY A 175 5.70 9.10 10.34
C GLY A 175 6.75 8.51 9.38
N VAL A 176 7.39 7.41 9.72
CA VAL A 176 8.47 6.86 8.93
C VAL A 176 8.17 5.43 8.56
N CYS A 177 7.95 5.18 7.28
CA CYS A 177 7.95 3.84 6.74
C CYS A 177 9.41 3.44 6.46
N ALA A 178 9.92 2.48 7.22
CA ALA A 178 11.24 1.91 7.00
C ALA A 178 11.08 0.58 6.28
N GLN A 179 11.67 0.48 5.11
CA GLN A 179 11.57 -0.72 4.32
C GLN A 179 12.25 -1.89 5.01
N GLN A 180 11.55 -3.02 5.06
CA GLN A 180 12.12 -4.31 5.38
C GLN A 180 12.39 -5.12 4.12
N LYS A 181 13.12 -6.21 4.30
CA LYS A 181 13.59 -7.12 3.26
C LYS A 181 12.50 -7.41 2.21
N SER A 182 12.88 -7.48 0.96
CA SER A 182 12.03 -7.79 -0.20
C SER A 182 11.20 -9.09 -0.10
N ASP A 183 11.40 -9.86 0.97
CA ASP A 183 10.83 -11.19 1.18
C ASP A 183 9.70 -11.22 2.21
N SER A 184 9.19 -10.07 2.65
CA SER A 184 8.14 -9.98 3.67
C SER A 184 6.99 -9.09 3.19
N ASP A 185 5.77 -9.45 3.56
CA ASP A 185 4.58 -8.61 3.49
C ASP A 185 4.37 -7.77 4.76
N VAL A 186 5.37 -7.80 5.66
CA VAL A 186 5.42 -7.01 6.88
C VAL A 186 6.48 -5.92 6.73
N PHE A 187 6.15 -4.72 7.13
CA PHE A 187 7.08 -3.58 7.17
C PHE A 187 7.03 -2.89 8.53
N LYS A 188 8.11 -2.16 8.84
CA LYS A 188 8.21 -1.38 10.08
C LYS A 188 7.78 0.05 9.81
N TYR A 189 6.87 0.56 10.65
CA TYR A 189 6.47 1.96 10.66
C TYR A 189 6.80 2.57 12.03
N GLY A 190 7.35 3.77 12.04
CA GLY A 190 7.76 4.48 13.25
C GLY A 190 7.11 5.85 13.36
N ILE A 191 6.79 6.26 14.59
CA ILE A 191 6.35 7.60 14.94
C ILE A 191 7.43 8.23 15.80
N GLY A 192 7.84 9.47 15.52
CA GLY A 192 8.86 10.14 16.29
C GLY A 192 9.31 11.48 15.74
N CYS A 193 10.59 11.79 15.94
CA CYS A 193 11.21 13.06 15.60
C CYS A 193 12.67 12.88 15.19
N LYS A 194 13.35 13.99 14.88
CA LYS A 194 14.82 13.96 14.75
C LYS A 194 15.45 13.65 16.10
N ALA A 195 16.46 12.77 16.11
CA ALA A 195 17.14 12.40 17.35
C ALA A 195 17.78 13.60 18.06
N SER A 196 18.15 14.65 17.33
CA SER A 196 18.68 15.91 17.87
C SER A 196 17.69 16.68 18.76
N ASP A 197 16.40 16.41 18.63
CA ASP A 197 15.36 17.16 19.35
C ASP A 197 15.11 16.65 20.78
N VAL A 198 15.68 15.50 21.10
CA VAL A 198 15.50 14.83 22.40
C VAL A 198 16.87 14.40 22.97
N SER A 199 17.04 14.55 24.29
CA SER A 199 18.25 14.07 24.95
C SER A 199 18.13 12.59 25.29
N GLY A 200 19.01 11.76 24.71
CA GLY A 200 19.06 10.31 24.94
C GLY A 200 17.96 9.53 24.21
N VAL A 201 17.89 8.23 24.49
CA VAL A 201 16.91 7.33 23.89
C VAL A 201 15.96 6.83 24.98
N PRO A 202 14.72 7.35 25.06
CA PRO A 202 13.74 6.90 26.03
C PRO A 202 13.34 5.43 25.80
N ALA A 203 12.83 4.78 26.86
CA ALA A 203 12.34 3.41 26.76
C ALA A 203 11.23 3.29 25.72
N GLY A 204 11.29 2.27 24.88
CA GLY A 204 10.31 2.03 23.80
C GLY A 204 10.63 2.77 22.50
N PHE A 205 11.75 3.50 22.44
CA PHE A 205 12.23 4.15 21.21
C PHE A 205 13.55 3.52 20.73
N GLU A 206 13.78 3.64 19.44
CA GLU A 206 15.04 3.24 18.80
C GLU A 206 15.55 4.34 17.87
N ILE A 207 16.84 4.33 17.58
CA ILE A 207 17.45 5.22 16.58
C ILE A 207 17.38 4.54 15.21
N LEU A 208 16.78 5.22 14.27
CA LEU A 208 16.77 4.86 12.86
C LEU A 208 17.77 5.75 12.11
N HIS A 209 18.76 5.12 11.52
CA HIS A 209 19.78 5.82 10.73
C HIS A 209 19.30 5.95 9.28
N ILE A 210 19.05 7.16 8.83
CA ILE A 210 18.68 7.47 7.43
C ILE A 210 19.96 7.93 6.72
N PRO A 211 20.41 7.22 5.66
CA PRO A 211 21.55 7.66 4.86
C PRO A 211 21.32 9.00 4.15
N GLU A 212 22.40 9.56 3.60
CA GLU A 212 22.29 10.70 2.70
C GLU A 212 21.49 10.32 1.43
N TYR A 213 20.45 11.11 1.12
CA TYR A 213 19.64 10.95 -0.08
C TYR A 213 19.33 12.29 -0.73
N THR A 214 19.02 12.26 -2.02
CA THR A 214 18.21 13.29 -2.66
C THR A 214 16.74 12.97 -2.42
N TRP A 215 15.99 13.95 -1.91
CA TRP A 215 14.59 13.79 -1.54
C TRP A 215 13.70 14.63 -2.46
N ALA A 216 12.60 14.04 -2.90
CA ALA A 216 11.47 14.79 -3.42
C ALA A 216 10.49 15.02 -2.26
N VAL A 217 10.26 16.28 -1.94
CA VAL A 217 9.43 16.71 -0.81
C VAL A 217 8.17 17.36 -1.36
N PHE A 218 7.03 16.76 -1.13
CA PHE A 218 5.73 17.19 -1.63
C PHE A 218 4.92 17.83 -0.52
N LYS A 219 4.40 19.02 -0.78
CA LYS A 219 3.53 19.73 0.14
C LYS A 219 2.10 19.20 0.05
N CYS A 220 1.56 18.83 1.20
CA CYS A 220 0.17 18.43 1.38
C CYS A 220 -0.57 19.56 2.11
N VAL A 221 -1.73 19.99 1.61
CA VAL A 221 -2.56 21.04 2.24
C VAL A 221 -3.95 20.49 2.50
N GLY A 222 -4.41 20.63 3.73
CA GLY A 222 -5.70 20.15 4.21
C GLY A 222 -5.59 19.23 5.43
N PRO A 223 -6.68 18.65 5.90
CA PRO A 223 -6.67 17.70 7.02
C PRO A 223 -5.69 16.55 6.74
N ALA A 224 -4.83 16.24 7.71
CA ALA A 224 -3.62 15.44 7.52
C ALA A 224 -3.84 14.12 6.75
N GLY A 225 -4.75 13.24 7.22
CA GLY A 225 -4.98 11.95 6.57
C GLY A 225 -5.44 12.08 5.11
N PRO A 226 -6.56 12.77 4.81
CA PRO A 226 -7.04 12.96 3.45
C PRO A 226 -6.05 13.69 2.53
N ALA A 227 -5.34 14.72 3.03
CA ALA A 227 -4.36 15.47 2.24
C ALA A 227 -3.18 14.60 1.84
N ILE A 228 -2.63 13.80 2.75
CA ILE A 228 -1.54 12.84 2.50
C ILE A 228 -1.99 11.82 1.46
N GLN A 229 -3.16 11.19 1.62
CA GLN A 229 -3.66 10.19 0.67
C GLN A 229 -3.87 10.78 -0.73
N SER A 230 -4.45 11.98 -0.82
CA SER A 230 -4.63 12.68 -2.09
C SER A 230 -3.29 13.03 -2.76
N THR A 231 -2.28 13.39 -1.96
CA THR A 231 -0.95 13.72 -2.50
C THR A 231 -0.23 12.47 -2.99
N TRP A 232 -0.34 11.34 -2.29
CA TRP A 232 0.17 10.05 -2.77
C TRP A 232 -0.47 9.65 -4.11
N ASP A 233 -1.79 9.81 -4.28
CA ASP A 233 -2.47 9.52 -5.54
C ASP A 233 -1.87 10.36 -6.70
N LYS A 234 -1.65 11.66 -6.48
CA LYS A 234 -1.02 12.55 -7.47
C LYS A 234 0.44 12.18 -7.75
N ILE A 235 1.22 11.79 -6.72
CA ILE A 235 2.62 11.36 -6.90
C ILE A 235 2.66 10.17 -7.87
N TYR A 236 1.85 9.13 -7.64
CA TYR A 236 1.88 7.93 -8.48
C TYR A 236 1.23 8.12 -9.86
N ARG A 237 0.17 8.91 -9.97
CA ARG A 237 -0.56 9.09 -11.23
C ARG A 237 0.00 10.19 -12.12
N GLU A 238 0.52 11.26 -11.52
CA GLU A 238 0.84 12.48 -12.27
C GLU A 238 2.34 12.80 -12.26
N TRP A 239 3.03 12.66 -11.12
CA TRP A 239 4.42 13.09 -11.00
C TRP A 239 5.41 12.01 -11.43
N LEU A 240 5.39 10.83 -10.82
CA LEU A 240 6.34 9.74 -11.11
C LEU A 240 6.40 9.34 -12.59
N PRO A 241 5.27 9.30 -13.34
CA PRO A 241 5.30 8.97 -14.76
C PRO A 241 6.10 9.94 -15.64
N VAL A 242 6.16 11.21 -15.27
CA VAL A 242 6.76 12.27 -16.08
C VAL A 242 8.03 12.89 -15.48
N ALA A 243 8.30 12.62 -14.20
CA ALA A 243 9.47 13.18 -13.51
C ALA A 243 10.80 12.64 -14.08
N ASP A 244 11.84 13.47 -14.05
CA ASP A 244 13.22 13.08 -14.34
C ASP A 244 13.86 12.25 -13.22
N TYR A 245 13.08 11.86 -12.25
CA TYR A 245 13.49 11.12 -11.05
C TYR A 245 12.75 9.82 -10.95
N GLU A 246 13.40 8.82 -10.35
CA GLU A 246 12.76 7.58 -9.92
C GLU A 246 12.84 7.44 -8.40
N GLN A 247 11.79 6.90 -7.80
CA GLN A 247 11.70 6.65 -6.37
C GLN A 247 12.67 5.52 -5.99
N LEU A 248 13.40 5.75 -4.91
CA LEU A 248 14.09 4.70 -4.16
C LEU A 248 13.12 4.15 -3.11
N HIS A 249 13.15 2.84 -2.91
CA HIS A 249 12.14 2.18 -2.07
C HIS A 249 12.71 1.82 -0.69
N ASP A 250 13.54 2.70 -0.12
CA ASP A 250 14.20 2.45 1.16
C ASP A 250 13.41 3.02 2.33
N TYR A 251 12.88 4.23 2.17
CA TYR A 251 12.14 4.97 3.19
C TYR A 251 11.06 5.84 2.57
N ASP A 252 9.97 6.04 3.31
CA ASP A 252 9.02 7.12 3.07
C ASP A 252 8.85 7.86 4.39
N ILE A 253 8.89 9.19 4.37
CA ILE A 253 8.72 10.03 5.55
C ILE A 253 7.53 10.95 5.34
N GLU A 254 6.60 10.93 6.28
CA GLU A 254 5.53 11.91 6.42
C GLU A 254 5.94 12.90 7.52
N ASN A 255 6.03 14.19 7.17
CA ASN A 255 6.41 15.26 8.08
C ASN A 255 5.18 16.11 8.42
N TYR A 256 4.78 16.09 9.67
CA TYR A 256 3.61 16.80 10.20
C TYR A 256 4.07 18.12 10.80
N LEU A 257 3.83 19.24 10.11
CA LEU A 257 4.26 20.56 10.55
C LEU A 257 3.43 21.06 11.73
N PRO A 258 3.92 22.04 12.52
CA PRO A 258 3.16 22.62 13.60
C PRO A 258 1.82 23.21 13.13
N GLY A 259 0.73 22.90 13.83
CA GLY A 259 -0.61 23.37 13.51
C GLY A 259 -1.69 22.41 13.99
N ASP A 260 -2.93 22.66 13.57
CA ASP A 260 -4.05 21.75 13.83
C ASP A 260 -4.18 20.75 12.66
N PRO A 261 -3.92 19.46 12.87
CA PRO A 261 -3.99 18.45 11.81
C PRO A 261 -5.39 18.28 11.19
N ALA A 262 -6.44 18.81 11.81
CA ALA A 262 -7.80 18.77 11.28
C ALA A 262 -8.17 20.03 10.46
N ALA A 263 -7.31 21.06 10.47
CA ALA A 263 -7.60 22.31 9.77
C ALA A 263 -7.55 22.16 8.25
N ALA A 264 -8.37 22.95 7.56
CA ALA A 264 -8.44 22.92 6.09
C ALA A 264 -7.18 23.50 5.40
N ASP A 265 -6.39 24.27 6.11
CA ASP A 265 -5.14 24.89 5.68
C ASP A 265 -3.91 24.25 6.33
N TYR A 266 -4.07 23.15 7.05
CA TYR A 266 -2.97 22.43 7.67
C TYR A 266 -1.96 21.97 6.61
N VAL A 267 -0.68 22.05 6.94
CA VAL A 267 0.40 21.65 6.03
C VAL A 267 1.14 20.45 6.62
N SER A 268 1.25 19.42 5.81
CA SER A 268 2.16 18.30 6.02
C SER A 268 2.98 18.06 4.75
N GLU A 269 3.99 17.21 4.83
CA GLU A 269 4.86 16.90 3.70
C GLU A 269 5.02 15.39 3.55
N ILE A 270 5.09 14.93 2.30
CA ILE A 270 5.55 13.59 1.94
C ILE A 270 6.96 13.73 1.38
N CYS A 271 7.90 12.99 1.97
CA CYS A 271 9.29 12.99 1.55
C CYS A 271 9.67 11.59 1.08
N ILE A 272 10.04 11.47 -0.20
CA ILE A 272 10.49 10.21 -0.79
C ILE A 272 11.91 10.33 -1.31
N PRO A 273 12.79 9.36 -1.04
CA PRO A 273 14.13 9.37 -1.59
C PRO A 273 14.08 9.06 -3.08
N VAL A 274 14.84 9.83 -3.86
CA VAL A 274 14.82 9.73 -5.32
C VAL A 274 16.24 9.75 -5.89
N ARG A 275 16.38 9.21 -7.09
CA ARG A 275 17.59 9.43 -7.91
C ARG A 275 17.20 9.92 -9.29
N LYS A 276 18.08 10.67 -9.92
CA LYS A 276 17.89 11.12 -11.30
C LYS A 276 17.94 9.93 -12.26
N LYS A 277 17.02 9.90 -13.22
CA LYS A 277 16.97 8.88 -14.29
C LYS A 277 18.15 8.96 -15.23
#